data_418acd35b5fbd95bcb06e9ca3b72628b
#
_entry.id   418acd35b5fbd95bcb06e9ca3b72628b
#
_cell.length_a   1.000
_cell.length_b   1.000
_cell.length_c   1.000
_cell.angle_alpha   90.00
_cell.angle_beta   90.00
_cell.angle_gamma   90.00
#
_symmetry.space_group_name_H-M   'P 1'
#
loop_
_entity.id
_entity.type
_entity.pdbx_description
1 polymer ?
#
loop_
_entity_poly.entity_id
_entity_poly.type
_entity_poly.pdbx_seq_one_letter_code
_entity_poly.pdbx_strand_id
1 'polypeptide(L)'
;MCGPNAPPPNGTACIGSDWVNHVIIYNAQKPAPILTDIANSQLPAVSWVIPAGKNSDHAGNPIATGGPSWVAAIVNAIGNSSYWANTAIILTWDDWGGWYDHVPPPQVINDGTSRGSGYVYGFRVPLIVISSYAKPGYISHVDHDFGSILRFLEANFGLSPVG
;
A
#
# COMPACT_ATOMS: atom_id res chain seq x y z
N MET A 1 7.46 -12.74 -6.77
CA MET A 1 6.07 -12.34 -6.49
C MET A 1 5.13 -13.26 -7.25
N CYS A 2 4.15 -13.82 -6.58
CA CYS A 2 3.15 -14.65 -7.22
C CYS A 2 2.04 -13.75 -7.78
N GLY A 3 2.01 -13.56 -9.09
CA GLY A 3 0.89 -12.91 -9.77
C GLY A 3 -0.16 -13.92 -10.19
N PRO A 4 -1.40 -13.50 -10.50
CA PRO A 4 -2.49 -14.40 -10.89
C PRO A 4 -2.17 -15.22 -12.14
N ASN A 5 -1.23 -14.76 -12.97
CA ASN A 5 -0.83 -15.40 -14.21
C ASN A 5 0.69 -15.60 -14.33
N ALA A 6 1.45 -15.32 -13.28
CA ALA A 6 2.88 -15.53 -13.32
C ALA A 6 3.21 -16.96 -12.85
N PRO A 7 4.00 -17.73 -13.62
CA PRO A 7 4.51 -18.98 -13.10
C PRO A 7 5.33 -18.68 -11.84
N PRO A 8 5.16 -19.45 -10.77
CA PRO A 8 5.91 -19.24 -9.54
C PRO A 8 7.41 -19.35 -9.81
N PRO A 9 8.23 -18.53 -9.19
CA PRO A 9 9.65 -18.79 -9.17
C PRO A 9 9.86 -20.17 -8.53
N ASN A 10 10.52 -21.06 -9.25
CA ASN A 10 10.79 -22.45 -8.84
C ASN A 10 9.64 -23.47 -8.99
N GLY A 11 8.64 -23.22 -9.83
CA GLY A 11 7.63 -24.25 -10.17
C GLY A 11 6.62 -24.59 -9.08
N THR A 12 6.62 -23.90 -7.95
CA THR A 12 5.64 -24.09 -6.88
C THR A 12 4.51 -23.08 -7.05
N ALA A 13 3.31 -23.55 -7.32
CA ALA A 13 2.14 -22.68 -7.45
C ALA A 13 1.90 -21.91 -6.14
N CYS A 14 1.55 -20.61 -6.25
CA CYS A 14 1.07 -19.83 -5.13
C CYS A 14 -0.37 -20.26 -4.78
N ILE A 15 -0.51 -21.51 -4.37
CA ILE A 15 -1.78 -22.17 -4.05
C ILE A 15 -1.87 -22.57 -2.57
N GLY A 16 -1.23 -21.80 -1.69
CA GLY A 16 -1.49 -21.94 -0.27
C GLY A 16 -2.92 -21.50 0.05
N SER A 17 -3.54 -22.12 1.06
CA SER A 17 -4.83 -21.69 1.61
C SER A 17 -4.86 -20.18 1.89
N ASP A 18 -3.76 -19.62 2.33
CA ASP A 18 -3.62 -18.20 2.62
C ASP A 18 -3.77 -17.32 1.39
N TRP A 19 -3.18 -17.74 0.24
CA TRP A 19 -3.37 -16.99 -1.00
C TRP A 19 -4.84 -16.99 -1.45
N VAL A 20 -5.47 -18.16 -1.48
CA VAL A 20 -6.86 -18.30 -1.95
C VAL A 20 -7.83 -17.55 -1.04
N ASN A 21 -7.58 -17.54 0.26
CA ASN A 21 -8.49 -16.97 1.25
C ASN A 21 -8.29 -15.46 1.44
N HIS A 22 -7.10 -14.92 1.16
CA HIS A 22 -6.76 -13.53 1.49
C HIS A 22 -6.42 -12.66 0.29
N VAL A 23 -6.30 -13.23 -0.91
CA VAL A 23 -6.01 -12.46 -2.13
C VAL A 23 -7.22 -12.47 -3.06
N ILE A 24 -7.86 -11.32 -3.20
CA ILE A 24 -8.97 -11.11 -4.12
C ILE A 24 -8.45 -10.40 -5.36
N ILE A 25 -8.55 -11.07 -6.51
CA ILE A 25 -8.15 -10.50 -7.79
C ILE A 25 -9.34 -9.81 -8.43
N TYR A 26 -9.17 -8.53 -8.71
CA TYR A 26 -10.19 -7.73 -9.37
C TYR A 26 -10.39 -8.17 -10.83
N ASN A 27 -11.64 -8.41 -11.17
CA ASN A 27 -12.09 -8.52 -12.55
C ASN A 27 -12.76 -7.20 -12.94
N ALA A 28 -12.34 -6.61 -14.07
CA ALA A 28 -12.82 -5.31 -14.55
C ALA A 28 -14.35 -5.20 -14.77
N GLN A 29 -15.05 -6.32 -14.74
CA GLN A 29 -16.50 -6.40 -14.91
C GLN A 29 -17.29 -6.37 -13.59
N LYS A 30 -16.61 -6.29 -12.44
CA LYS A 30 -17.23 -6.23 -11.11
C LYS A 30 -16.80 -4.97 -10.38
N PRO A 31 -17.61 -4.44 -9.46
CA PRO A 31 -17.17 -3.40 -8.52
C PRO A 31 -15.87 -3.81 -7.85
N ALA A 32 -15.03 -2.84 -7.51
CA ALA A 32 -13.80 -3.13 -6.76
C ALA A 32 -14.16 -3.90 -5.47
N PRO A 33 -13.55 -5.05 -5.20
CA PRO A 33 -13.90 -5.89 -4.05
C PRO A 33 -13.94 -5.12 -2.75
N ILE A 34 -12.99 -4.22 -2.52
CA ILE A 34 -12.92 -3.35 -1.34
C ILE A 34 -14.21 -2.54 -1.12
N LEU A 35 -14.83 -2.01 -2.18
CA LEU A 35 -16.08 -1.25 -2.07
C LEU A 35 -17.25 -2.16 -1.67
N THR A 36 -17.25 -3.39 -2.15
CA THR A 36 -18.24 -4.40 -1.77
C THR A 36 -18.07 -4.80 -0.30
N ASP A 37 -16.83 -5.01 0.15
CA ASP A 37 -16.52 -5.38 1.54
C ASP A 37 -16.92 -4.26 2.50
N ILE A 38 -16.66 -3.00 2.14
CA ILE A 38 -17.11 -1.84 2.92
C ILE A 38 -18.63 -1.81 3.01
N ALA A 39 -19.34 -1.95 1.88
CA ALA A 39 -20.81 -1.90 1.83
C ALA A 39 -21.47 -3.02 2.64
N ASN A 40 -20.85 -4.19 2.69
CA ASN A 40 -21.35 -5.37 3.39
C ASN A 40 -20.85 -5.47 4.85
N SER A 41 -20.10 -4.50 5.35
CA SER A 41 -19.47 -4.56 6.68
C SER A 41 -18.55 -5.77 6.86
N GLN A 42 -17.78 -6.10 5.81
CA GLN A 42 -16.87 -7.24 5.75
C GLN A 42 -15.41 -6.82 5.53
N LEU A 43 -15.09 -5.54 5.76
CA LEU A 43 -13.72 -5.05 5.58
C LEU A 43 -12.77 -5.74 6.57
N PRO A 44 -11.72 -6.42 6.10
CA PRO A 44 -10.70 -7.02 6.97
C PRO A 44 -9.97 -5.98 7.82
N ALA A 45 -9.41 -6.43 8.94
CA ALA A 45 -8.65 -5.56 9.84
C ALA A 45 -7.44 -4.90 9.16
N VAL A 46 -6.83 -5.58 8.18
CA VAL A 46 -5.79 -5.03 7.32
C VAL A 46 -6.15 -5.36 5.86
N SER A 47 -6.13 -4.36 5.00
CA SER A 47 -6.43 -4.51 3.58
C SER A 47 -5.35 -3.83 2.74
N TRP A 48 -4.68 -4.60 1.89
CA TRP A 48 -3.78 -4.06 0.87
C TRP A 48 -4.56 -3.89 -0.42
N VAL A 49 -4.73 -2.65 -0.85
CA VAL A 49 -5.56 -2.32 -2.00
C VAL A 49 -4.68 -1.81 -3.13
N ILE A 50 -4.45 -2.67 -4.12
CA ILE A 50 -3.56 -2.40 -5.24
C ILE A 50 -4.41 -2.16 -6.49
N PRO A 51 -4.31 -0.98 -7.14
CA PRO A 51 -5.09 -0.67 -8.33
C PRO A 51 -4.64 -1.45 -9.56
N ALA A 52 -5.55 -1.61 -10.51
CA ALA A 52 -5.16 -2.01 -11.87
C ALA A 52 -4.35 -0.90 -12.55
N GLY A 53 -3.50 -1.24 -13.53
CA GLY A 53 -2.56 -0.31 -14.14
C GLY A 53 -3.14 1.05 -14.55
N LYS A 54 -4.35 1.07 -15.14
CA LYS A 54 -5.03 2.34 -15.51
C LYS A 54 -5.40 3.26 -14.34
N ASN A 55 -5.37 2.77 -13.12
CA ASN A 55 -5.71 3.50 -11.89
C ASN A 55 -4.52 3.64 -10.94
N SER A 56 -3.31 3.24 -11.38
CA SER A 56 -2.14 3.12 -10.51
C SER A 56 -1.22 4.33 -10.52
N ASP A 57 -1.49 5.32 -11.35
CA ASP A 57 -0.58 6.45 -11.64
C ASP A 57 0.82 6.02 -12.13
N HIS A 58 0.95 4.78 -12.61
CA HIS A 58 2.19 4.28 -13.20
C HIS A 58 2.62 5.18 -14.37
N ALA A 59 3.92 5.46 -14.47
CA ALA A 59 4.49 6.26 -15.53
C ALA A 59 4.00 5.81 -16.93
N GLY A 60 3.52 6.76 -17.73
CA GLY A 60 2.95 6.49 -19.06
C GLY A 60 1.44 6.18 -19.07
N ASN A 61 0.79 6.01 -17.93
CA ASN A 61 -0.66 5.90 -17.86
C ASN A 61 -1.32 7.30 -17.74
N PRO A 62 -2.51 7.51 -18.35
CA PRO A 62 -3.20 8.79 -18.22
C PRO A 62 -3.69 9.00 -16.78
N ILE A 63 -3.18 10.02 -16.11
CA ILE A 63 -3.60 10.39 -14.74
C ILE A 63 -5.06 10.88 -14.73
N ALA A 64 -5.50 11.51 -15.80
CA ALA A 64 -6.79 12.21 -15.86
C ALA A 64 -8.03 11.29 -15.71
N THR A 65 -7.90 9.99 -15.80
CA THR A 65 -9.04 9.06 -15.90
C THR A 65 -9.07 7.94 -14.86
N GLY A 66 -8.13 7.87 -13.93
CA GLY A 66 -7.99 6.67 -13.10
C GLY A 66 -7.65 6.91 -11.63
N GLY A 67 -6.38 7.09 -11.33
CA GLY A 67 -5.84 7.02 -9.96
C GLY A 67 -6.54 7.87 -8.92
N PRO A 68 -6.58 9.20 -9.06
CA PRO A 68 -7.20 10.06 -8.06
C PRO A 68 -8.69 9.77 -7.81
N SER A 69 -9.44 9.48 -8.89
CA SER A 69 -10.87 9.17 -8.78
C SER A 69 -11.10 7.81 -8.10
N TRP A 70 -10.24 6.85 -8.38
CA TRP A 70 -10.29 5.53 -7.76
C TRP A 70 -9.97 5.60 -6.26
N VAL A 71 -8.92 6.33 -5.88
CA VAL A 71 -8.58 6.59 -4.47
C VAL A 71 -9.72 7.32 -3.77
N ALA A 72 -10.26 8.39 -4.39
CA ALA A 72 -11.35 9.15 -3.82
C ALA A 72 -12.61 8.29 -3.59
N ALA A 73 -12.92 7.35 -4.47
CA ALA A 73 -14.04 6.44 -4.29
C ALA A 73 -13.89 5.58 -3.03
N ILE A 74 -12.70 5.04 -2.78
CA ILE A 74 -12.42 4.22 -1.59
C ILE A 74 -12.44 5.07 -0.31
N VAL A 75 -11.76 6.21 -0.33
CA VAL A 75 -11.72 7.14 0.81
C VAL A 75 -13.13 7.59 1.19
N ASN A 76 -13.95 7.96 0.20
CA ASN A 76 -15.33 8.37 0.45
C ASN A 76 -16.20 7.21 0.95
N ALA A 77 -16.01 6.00 0.43
CA ALA A 77 -16.75 4.84 0.90
C ALA A 77 -16.45 4.54 2.37
N ILE A 78 -15.19 4.58 2.79
CA ILE A 78 -14.79 4.43 4.19
C ILE A 78 -15.30 5.62 5.02
N GLY A 79 -15.11 6.85 4.54
CA GLY A 79 -15.52 8.08 5.23
C GLY A 79 -17.02 8.17 5.51
N ASN A 80 -17.84 7.58 4.64
CA ASN A 80 -19.31 7.53 4.79
C ASN A 80 -19.81 6.24 5.47
N SER A 81 -18.94 5.40 5.99
CA SER A 81 -19.28 4.15 6.65
C SER A 81 -18.99 4.19 8.15
N SER A 82 -19.46 3.18 8.88
CA SER A 82 -19.12 2.99 10.29
C SER A 82 -17.63 2.72 10.53
N TYR A 83 -16.90 2.34 9.49
CA TYR A 83 -15.46 2.09 9.58
C TYR A 83 -14.62 3.35 9.81
N TRP A 84 -15.13 4.55 9.43
CA TRP A 84 -14.37 5.80 9.57
C TRP A 84 -13.82 6.03 10.97
N ALA A 85 -14.58 5.68 11.99
CA ALA A 85 -14.19 5.88 13.38
C ALA A 85 -12.98 5.05 13.81
N ASN A 86 -12.66 3.96 13.09
CA ASN A 86 -11.64 2.99 13.49
C ASN A 86 -10.67 2.63 12.35
N THR A 87 -10.60 3.46 11.29
CA THR A 87 -9.76 3.16 10.13
C THR A 87 -8.68 4.23 9.94
N ALA A 88 -7.48 3.76 9.62
CA ALA A 88 -6.43 4.57 9.05
C ALA A 88 -6.18 4.12 7.60
N ILE A 89 -6.30 5.04 6.66
CA ILE A 89 -5.96 4.82 5.26
C ILE A 89 -4.55 5.36 5.05
N ILE A 90 -3.65 4.50 4.61
CA ILE A 90 -2.29 4.87 4.26
C ILE A 90 -2.18 4.79 2.75
N LEU A 91 -1.94 5.92 2.11
CA LEU A 91 -1.79 6.04 0.67
C LEU A 91 -0.32 6.32 0.34
N THR A 92 0.26 5.49 -0.49
CA THR A 92 1.64 5.66 -0.98
C THR A 92 1.79 5.01 -2.35
N TRP A 93 2.93 5.24 -2.97
CA TRP A 93 3.36 4.60 -4.22
C TRP A 93 4.43 3.57 -3.91
N ASP A 94 4.48 2.49 -4.67
CA ASP A 94 5.44 1.39 -4.50
C ASP A 94 6.87 1.76 -4.92
N ASP A 95 6.98 2.68 -5.88
CA ASP A 95 8.26 3.25 -6.30
C ASP A 95 8.11 4.69 -6.81
N TRP A 96 9.22 5.31 -7.16
CA TRP A 96 9.32 6.69 -7.63
C TRP A 96 8.99 6.87 -9.13
N GLY A 97 8.61 5.82 -9.84
CA GLY A 97 8.16 5.86 -11.24
C GLY A 97 9.19 6.33 -12.26
N GLY A 98 10.47 6.38 -11.90
CA GLY A 98 11.52 6.97 -12.73
C GLY A 98 11.59 8.49 -12.71
N TRP A 99 10.82 9.17 -11.85
CA TRP A 99 10.79 10.62 -11.74
C TRP A 99 11.87 11.14 -10.80
N TYR A 100 12.48 12.26 -11.17
CA TYR A 100 13.51 12.91 -10.37
C TYR A 100 12.90 13.63 -9.16
N ASP A 101 13.61 13.53 -8.01
CA ASP A 101 13.35 14.34 -6.82
C ASP A 101 14.60 15.19 -6.49
N HIS A 102 14.42 16.38 -5.95
CA HIS A 102 15.50 17.28 -5.55
C HIS A 102 16.26 16.80 -4.30
N VAL A 103 15.67 15.89 -3.52
CA VAL A 103 16.33 15.31 -2.36
C VAL A 103 16.98 13.99 -2.76
N PRO A 104 18.31 13.87 -2.62
CA PRO A 104 18.98 12.63 -2.94
C PRO A 104 18.50 11.52 -1.99
N PRO A 105 18.39 10.28 -2.49
CA PRO A 105 18.05 9.15 -1.64
C PRO A 105 19.02 9.01 -0.47
N PRO A 106 18.55 8.70 0.74
CA PRO A 106 19.44 8.44 1.87
C PRO A 106 20.30 7.22 1.57
N GLN A 107 21.57 7.32 1.86
CA GLN A 107 22.47 6.19 1.74
C GLN A 107 22.27 5.25 2.93
N VAL A 108 22.07 3.97 2.65
CA VAL A 108 22.12 2.95 3.69
C VAL A 108 23.58 2.82 4.10
N ILE A 109 23.94 3.36 5.27
CA ILE A 109 25.29 3.23 5.81
C ILE A 109 25.51 1.75 6.10
N ASN A 110 26.55 1.20 5.48
CA ASN A 110 27.00 -0.15 5.79
C ASN A 110 27.75 -0.14 7.12
N ASP A 111 27.02 -0.30 8.21
CA ASP A 111 27.53 -0.30 9.57
C ASP A 111 28.03 -1.68 10.05
N GLY A 112 28.21 -2.61 9.11
CA GLY A 112 28.62 -3.99 9.41
C GLY A 112 27.51 -4.88 9.93
N THR A 113 26.28 -4.38 10.03
CA THR A 113 25.10 -5.20 10.33
C THR A 113 24.58 -5.87 9.07
N SER A 114 23.75 -6.89 9.21
CA SER A 114 23.12 -7.59 8.06
C SER A 114 22.24 -6.68 7.18
N ARG A 115 22.04 -5.43 7.57
CA ARG A 115 21.37 -4.38 6.77
C ARG A 115 22.28 -3.80 5.68
N GLY A 116 23.56 -4.07 5.72
CA GLY A 116 24.56 -3.63 4.73
C GLY A 116 24.50 -4.43 3.43
N SER A 117 23.31 -4.71 2.89
CA SER A 117 23.13 -5.50 1.66
C SER A 117 23.55 -4.76 0.37
N GLY A 118 24.04 -3.54 0.47
CA GLY A 118 24.35 -2.70 -0.69
C GLY A 118 23.12 -2.08 -1.37
N TYR A 119 21.93 -2.25 -0.81
CA TYR A 119 20.74 -1.56 -1.30
C TYR A 119 20.82 -0.06 -0.99
N VAL A 120 20.38 0.74 -1.96
CA VAL A 120 20.22 2.19 -1.84
C VAL A 120 18.73 2.46 -1.98
N TYR A 121 18.19 3.34 -1.15
CA TYR A 121 16.83 3.81 -1.34
C TYR A 121 16.67 4.51 -2.68
N GLY A 122 15.47 4.43 -3.27
CA GLY A 122 15.08 5.26 -4.40
C GLY A 122 14.73 6.69 -3.98
N PHE A 123 14.32 7.51 -4.93
CA PHE A 123 13.76 8.83 -4.63
C PHE A 123 12.49 8.73 -3.79
N ARG A 124 12.15 9.83 -3.11
CA ARG A 124 11.00 9.86 -2.22
C ARG A 124 9.70 9.64 -3.00
N VAL A 125 8.77 8.97 -2.34
CA VAL A 125 7.36 8.89 -2.76
C VAL A 125 6.49 9.56 -1.70
N PRO A 126 5.31 10.11 -2.07
CA PRO A 126 4.39 10.64 -1.10
C PRO A 126 3.87 9.55 -0.15
N LEU A 127 3.68 9.91 1.12
CA LEU A 127 2.95 9.11 2.11
C LEU A 127 1.87 9.99 2.71
N ILE A 128 0.61 9.59 2.56
CA ILE A 128 -0.54 10.34 3.07
C ILE A 128 -1.32 9.45 4.03
N VAL A 129 -1.57 9.95 5.22
CA VAL A 129 -2.39 9.26 6.24
C VAL A 129 -3.72 9.97 6.37
N ILE A 130 -4.82 9.24 6.14
CA ILE A 130 -6.19 9.74 6.20
C ILE A 130 -6.94 8.94 7.27
N SER A 131 -7.33 9.60 8.36
CA SER A 131 -7.98 8.94 9.49
C SER A 131 -8.64 9.99 10.39
N SER A 132 -9.66 9.58 11.14
CA SER A 132 -10.22 10.39 12.23
C SER A 132 -9.20 10.66 13.36
N TYR A 133 -8.14 9.88 13.44
CA TYR A 133 -7.05 10.02 14.42
C TYR A 133 -5.86 10.82 13.89
N ALA A 134 -5.78 11.05 12.60
CA ALA A 134 -4.68 11.81 12.02
C ALA A 134 -4.77 13.28 12.38
N LYS A 135 -3.63 13.91 12.70
CA LYS A 135 -3.57 15.33 12.98
C LYS A 135 -3.78 16.12 11.68
N PRO A 136 -4.88 16.91 11.57
CA PRO A 136 -5.18 17.63 10.33
C PRO A 136 -4.06 18.62 9.96
N GLY A 137 -3.70 18.66 8.68
CA GLY A 137 -2.70 19.58 8.15
C GLY A 137 -1.28 19.38 8.67
N TYR A 138 -1.01 18.26 9.33
CA TYR A 138 0.33 17.96 9.83
C TYR A 138 1.24 17.45 8.72
N ILE A 139 2.46 17.96 8.68
CA ILE A 139 3.53 17.48 7.81
C ILE A 139 4.60 16.86 8.71
N SER A 140 4.87 15.59 8.55
CA SER A 140 5.97 14.90 9.23
C SER A 140 7.30 15.26 8.58
N HIS A 141 8.29 15.57 9.41
CA HIS A 141 9.68 15.78 9.00
C HIS A 141 10.56 14.58 9.37
N VAL A 142 9.95 13.47 9.73
CA VAL A 142 10.65 12.22 10.02
C VAL A 142 10.70 11.40 8.73
N ASP A 143 11.86 10.86 8.41
CA ASP A 143 12.01 9.94 7.30
C ASP A 143 11.29 8.63 7.61
N HIS A 144 10.46 8.19 6.69
CA HIS A 144 9.74 6.93 6.73
C HIS A 144 10.11 6.08 5.53
N ASP A 145 10.13 4.79 5.72
CA ASP A 145 10.21 3.81 4.65
C ASP A 145 8.99 2.86 4.70
N PHE A 146 8.92 1.91 3.80
CA PHE A 146 7.80 0.95 3.80
C PHE A 146 7.78 0.06 5.05
N GLY A 147 8.91 -0.18 5.68
CA GLY A 147 9.01 -0.85 6.97
C GLY A 147 8.28 -0.10 8.09
N SER A 148 8.20 1.23 7.99
CA SER A 148 7.45 2.05 8.95
C SER A 148 5.95 1.71 8.97
N ILE A 149 5.37 1.32 7.82
CA ILE A 149 3.97 0.87 7.73
C ILE A 149 3.81 -0.48 8.45
N LEU A 150 4.72 -1.41 8.23
CA LEU A 150 4.72 -2.69 8.94
C LEU A 150 4.89 -2.49 10.45
N ARG A 151 5.80 -1.60 10.85
CA ARG A 151 6.01 -1.26 12.25
C ARG A 151 4.77 -0.65 12.91
N PHE A 152 4.03 0.16 12.18
CA PHE A 152 2.73 0.67 12.64
C PHE A 152 1.72 -0.46 12.88
N LEU A 153 1.64 -1.43 11.95
CA LEU A 153 0.76 -2.59 12.12
C LEU A 153 1.17 -3.44 13.32
N GLU A 154 2.47 -3.72 13.47
CA GLU A 154 3.00 -4.46 14.62
C GLU A 154 2.60 -3.79 15.95
N ALA A 155 2.82 -2.49 16.06
CA ALA A 155 2.50 -1.74 17.27
C ALA A 155 1.00 -1.70 17.55
N ASN A 156 0.17 -1.51 16.49
CA ASN A 156 -1.28 -1.37 16.63
C ASN A 156 -1.97 -2.70 16.99
N PHE A 157 -1.46 -3.81 16.49
CA PHE A 157 -2.03 -5.14 16.71
C PHE A 157 -1.27 -5.98 17.75
N GLY A 158 -0.23 -5.46 18.37
CA GLY A 158 0.59 -6.17 19.35
C GLY A 158 1.34 -7.36 18.74
N LEU A 159 1.76 -7.25 17.49
CA LEU A 159 2.48 -8.30 16.78
C LEU A 159 3.98 -8.23 17.10
N SER A 160 4.64 -9.38 17.00
CA SER A 160 6.11 -9.43 17.05
C SER A 160 6.71 -8.74 15.83
N PRO A 161 7.85 -8.03 15.98
CA PRO A 161 8.54 -7.44 14.85
C PRO A 161 8.92 -8.48 13.77
N VAL A 162 8.82 -8.09 12.52
CA VAL A 162 9.19 -8.92 11.37
C VAL A 162 10.72 -9.00 11.16
N GLY A 163 11.53 -8.37 11.98
CA GLY A 163 12.98 -8.44 11.93
C GLY A 163 13.66 -7.14 12.24
#